data_6e80d214d25e4619d10d4aa493ed00b0
#
_entry.id   6e80d214d25e4619d10d4aa493ed00b0
#
_cell.length_a   1.000
_cell.length_b   1.000
_cell.length_c   1.000
_cell.angle_alpha   90.00
_cell.angle_beta   90.00
_cell.angle_gamma   90.00
#
_symmetry.space_group_name_H-M   'P 1'
#
loop_
_entity.id
_entity.type
_entity.pdbx_description
1 polymer ?
#
loop_
_entity_poly.entity_id
_entity_poly.type
_entity_poly.pdbx_seq_one_letter_code
_entity_poly.pdbx_strand_id
1 'polypeptide(L)'
;MYVNDLEAARDFFVTFLDGESNEGYHNRNTGFRSYFIHFGDGARLELMNKPEMADIEKPLNRTGYAHIAFSVGSKEKVDALTAELESAGYEVVNGPRTTGDGYYESCIVAIEGNQIEITE
;
A
#
# COMPACT_ATOMS: atom_id res chain seq x y z
N MET A 1 3.05 7.27 -5.51
CA MET A 1 2.37 7.61 -4.24
C MET A 1 3.23 8.60 -3.48
N TYR A 2 2.71 9.75 -3.04
CA TYR A 2 3.40 10.63 -2.10
C TYR A 2 3.16 10.17 -0.67
N VAL A 3 4.23 10.17 0.14
CA VAL A 3 4.22 9.76 1.55
C VAL A 3 5.09 10.72 2.39
N ASN A 4 4.76 10.91 3.65
CA ASN A 4 5.54 11.75 4.57
C ASN A 4 6.78 11.00 5.07
N ASP A 5 6.62 9.75 5.50
CA ASP A 5 7.71 8.88 5.91
C ASP A 5 8.03 7.86 4.80
N LEU A 6 9.01 8.22 3.98
CA LEU A 6 9.40 7.46 2.79
C LEU A 6 9.99 6.09 3.16
N GLU A 7 10.75 6.01 4.24
CA GLU A 7 11.37 4.79 4.73
C GLU A 7 10.33 3.83 5.32
N ALA A 8 9.42 4.34 6.16
CA ALA A 8 8.34 3.52 6.71
C ALA A 8 7.40 2.99 5.62
N ALA A 9 7.10 3.81 4.60
CA ALA A 9 6.29 3.35 3.48
C ALA A 9 7.01 2.27 2.66
N ARG A 10 8.30 2.42 2.36
CA ARG A 10 9.11 1.37 1.72
C ARG A 10 9.07 0.08 2.52
N ASP A 11 9.33 0.16 3.81
CA ASP A 11 9.40 -1.01 4.70
C ASP A 11 8.05 -1.73 4.79
N PHE A 12 6.93 -1.00 4.76
CA PHE A 12 5.60 -1.57 4.69
C PHE A 12 5.42 -2.47 3.44
N PHE A 13 5.70 -1.95 2.26
CA PHE A 13 5.52 -2.71 1.01
C PHE A 13 6.51 -3.87 0.86
N VAL A 14 7.71 -3.73 1.40
CA VAL A 14 8.71 -4.82 1.41
C VAL A 14 8.31 -5.92 2.40
N THR A 15 7.83 -5.56 3.60
CA THR A 15 7.53 -6.53 4.66
C THR A 15 6.26 -7.32 4.38
N PHE A 16 5.18 -6.64 3.95
CA PHE A 16 3.85 -7.26 3.89
C PHE A 16 3.43 -7.70 2.48
N LEU A 17 4.01 -7.10 1.44
CA LEU A 17 3.57 -7.31 0.06
C LEU A 17 4.67 -7.88 -0.86
N ASP A 18 5.71 -8.47 -0.26
CA ASP A 18 6.85 -9.06 -0.98
C ASP A 18 7.49 -8.12 -2.00
N GLY A 19 7.44 -6.81 -1.73
CA GLY A 19 8.02 -5.80 -2.60
C GLY A 19 9.53 -5.77 -2.53
N GLU A 20 10.19 -5.57 -3.67
CA GLU A 20 11.64 -5.37 -3.76
C GLU A 20 11.94 -3.90 -4.03
N SER A 21 12.64 -3.24 -3.08
CA SER A 21 13.00 -1.82 -3.21
C SER A 21 14.34 -1.65 -3.92
N ASN A 22 14.43 -0.60 -4.75
CA ASN A 22 15.74 -0.11 -5.21
C ASN A 22 16.46 0.66 -4.08
N GLU A 23 17.68 1.14 -4.37
CA GLU A 23 18.48 1.92 -3.41
C GLU A 23 17.95 3.34 -3.15
N GLY A 24 16.95 3.76 -3.93
CA GLY A 24 16.34 5.08 -3.83
C GLY A 24 17.05 6.15 -4.64
N TYR A 25 16.38 7.29 -4.76
CA TYR A 25 16.87 8.48 -5.45
C TYR A 25 16.71 9.72 -4.56
N HIS A 26 17.67 10.61 -4.61
CA HIS A 26 17.62 11.91 -3.93
C HIS A 26 18.13 13.03 -4.82
N ASN A 27 17.25 13.94 -5.20
CA ASN A 27 17.63 15.17 -5.87
C ASN A 27 17.96 16.24 -4.82
N ARG A 28 19.24 16.50 -4.63
CA ARG A 28 19.73 17.44 -3.60
C ARG A 28 19.39 18.90 -3.87
N ASN A 29 19.06 19.25 -5.12
CA ASN A 29 18.69 20.63 -5.48
C ASN A 29 17.22 20.94 -5.15
N THR A 30 16.33 19.94 -5.29
CA THR A 30 14.89 20.09 -5.09
C THR A 30 14.38 19.47 -3.79
N GLY A 31 15.21 18.64 -3.14
CA GLY A 31 14.82 17.85 -1.98
C GLY A 31 13.89 16.67 -2.31
N PHE A 32 13.62 16.41 -3.60
CA PHE A 32 12.80 15.27 -4.02
C PHE A 32 13.52 13.95 -3.72
N ARG A 33 12.79 12.99 -3.16
CA ARG A 33 13.26 11.63 -2.86
C ARG A 33 12.25 10.60 -3.35
N SER A 34 12.72 9.44 -3.81
CA SER A 34 11.84 8.33 -4.16
C SER A 34 12.48 6.97 -4.00
N TYR A 35 11.61 5.96 -3.81
CA TYR A 35 11.92 4.53 -3.99
C TYR A 35 11.00 3.94 -5.05
N PHE A 36 11.52 3.02 -5.84
CA PHE A 36 10.72 2.12 -6.66
C PHE A 36 10.61 0.77 -5.99
N ILE A 37 9.38 0.34 -5.75
CA ILE A 37 9.05 -0.98 -5.21
C ILE A 37 8.54 -1.84 -6.37
N HIS A 38 9.21 -2.95 -6.64
CA HIS A 38 8.86 -3.91 -7.67
C HIS A 38 8.08 -5.07 -7.04
N PHE A 39 7.06 -5.56 -7.74
CA PHE A 39 6.25 -6.71 -7.34
C PHE A 39 6.37 -7.79 -8.40
N GLY A 40 7.21 -8.80 -8.13
CA GLY A 40 7.53 -9.85 -9.09
C GLY A 40 8.14 -9.29 -10.39
N ASP A 41 7.69 -9.78 -11.52
CA ASP A 41 8.10 -9.35 -12.88
C ASP A 41 7.14 -8.33 -13.52
N GLY A 42 6.18 -7.84 -12.73
CA GLY A 42 5.05 -7.03 -13.20
C GLY A 42 5.18 -5.54 -12.87
N ALA A 43 4.23 -5.06 -12.09
CA ALA A 43 4.09 -3.65 -11.75
C ALA A 43 5.16 -3.17 -10.77
N ARG A 44 5.37 -1.86 -10.78
CA ARG A 44 6.17 -1.17 -9.74
C ARG A 44 5.41 0.03 -9.21
N LEU A 45 5.60 0.32 -7.94
CA LEU A 45 5.08 1.49 -7.26
C LEU A 45 6.22 2.47 -6.98
N GLU A 46 6.09 3.73 -7.40
CA GLU A 46 7.00 4.78 -6.96
C GLU A 46 6.46 5.43 -5.69
N LEU A 47 7.22 5.32 -4.61
CA LEU A 47 7.01 6.06 -3.37
C LEU A 47 7.82 7.35 -3.47
N MET A 48 7.19 8.48 -3.17
CA MET A 48 7.79 9.81 -3.39
C MET A 48 7.64 10.69 -2.16
N ASN A 49 8.64 11.52 -1.95
CA ASN A 49 8.61 12.60 -0.95
C ASN A 49 9.26 13.85 -1.54
N LYS A 50 8.74 15.02 -1.18
CA LYS A 50 9.36 16.32 -1.51
C LYS A 50 9.02 17.34 -0.42
N PRO A 51 9.82 18.43 -0.29
CA PRO A 51 9.46 19.54 0.58
C PRO A 51 8.07 20.12 0.24
N GLU A 52 7.39 20.67 1.22
CA GLU A 52 6.15 21.43 1.06
C GLU A 52 4.96 20.61 0.51
N MET A 53 4.91 19.29 0.81
CA MET A 53 3.71 18.51 0.53
C MET A 53 2.57 18.91 1.46
N ALA A 54 1.37 19.01 0.91
CA ALA A 54 0.16 19.14 1.71
C ALA A 54 -0.24 17.76 2.23
N ASP A 55 -0.29 17.60 3.54
CA ASP A 55 -0.86 16.42 4.18
C ASP A 55 -2.35 16.68 4.44
N ILE A 56 -3.20 15.98 3.70
CA ILE A 56 -4.66 16.14 3.76
C ILE A 56 -5.31 14.92 4.37
N GLU A 57 -6.44 15.10 5.03
CA GLU A 57 -7.26 14.00 5.52
C GLU A 57 -7.69 13.08 4.36
N LYS A 58 -7.69 11.78 4.64
CA LYS A 58 -8.03 10.73 3.67
C LYS A 58 -9.26 9.95 4.14
N PRO A 59 -10.47 10.56 4.13
CA PRO A 59 -11.67 9.81 4.49
C PRO A 59 -11.86 8.61 3.58
N LEU A 60 -12.36 7.50 4.14
CA LEU A 60 -12.51 6.24 3.39
C LEU A 60 -13.36 6.40 2.13
N ASN A 61 -14.45 7.16 2.24
CA ASN A 61 -15.36 7.43 1.13
C ASN A 61 -15.09 8.83 0.57
N ARG A 62 -14.27 8.90 -0.48
CA ARG A 62 -13.93 10.15 -1.17
C ARG A 62 -13.91 9.95 -2.68
N THR A 63 -14.00 11.03 -3.42
CA THR A 63 -13.76 11.02 -4.87
C THR A 63 -12.27 10.89 -5.16
N GLY A 64 -11.90 10.39 -6.35
CA GLY A 64 -10.52 10.12 -6.76
C GLY A 64 -10.12 8.66 -6.54
N TYR A 65 -8.82 8.41 -6.39
CA TYR A 65 -8.32 7.05 -6.11
C TYR A 65 -8.76 6.60 -4.71
N ALA A 66 -9.47 5.47 -4.64
CA ALA A 66 -9.92 4.88 -3.38
C ALA A 66 -8.81 4.04 -2.74
N HIS A 67 -8.32 3.04 -3.48
CA HIS A 67 -7.30 2.07 -3.03
C HIS A 67 -6.38 1.64 -4.18
N ILE A 68 -5.33 0.92 -3.84
CA ILE A 68 -4.53 0.12 -4.77
C ILE A 68 -4.79 -1.34 -4.42
N ALA A 69 -5.16 -2.19 -5.39
CA ALA A 69 -5.38 -3.61 -5.19
C ALA A 69 -4.11 -4.42 -5.47
N PHE A 70 -3.85 -5.41 -4.61
CA PHE A 70 -2.77 -6.37 -4.73
C PHE A 70 -3.32 -7.78 -4.80
N SER A 71 -3.13 -8.48 -5.93
CA SER A 71 -3.45 -9.89 -6.03
C SER A 71 -2.36 -10.73 -5.37
N VAL A 72 -2.77 -11.55 -4.40
CA VAL A 72 -1.86 -12.46 -3.68
C VAL A 72 -2.02 -13.92 -4.12
N GLY A 73 -2.95 -14.18 -5.05
CA GLY A 73 -3.08 -15.42 -5.81
C GLY A 73 -3.86 -16.55 -5.14
N SER A 74 -4.36 -16.41 -3.92
CA SER A 74 -5.31 -17.36 -3.31
C SER A 74 -6.05 -16.78 -2.11
N LYS A 75 -7.21 -17.36 -1.79
CA LYS A 75 -8.02 -16.99 -0.60
C LYS A 75 -7.27 -17.16 0.70
N GLU A 76 -6.52 -18.25 0.83
CA GLU A 76 -5.71 -18.53 2.02
C GLU A 76 -4.64 -17.44 2.25
N LYS A 77 -4.07 -16.91 1.16
CA LYS A 77 -3.12 -15.80 1.26
C LYS A 77 -3.80 -14.48 1.61
N VAL A 78 -5.02 -14.23 1.09
CA VAL A 78 -5.82 -13.07 1.51
C VAL A 78 -6.08 -13.14 3.01
N ASP A 79 -6.55 -14.29 3.52
CA ASP A 79 -6.82 -14.47 4.95
C ASP A 79 -5.55 -14.29 5.79
N ALA A 80 -4.44 -14.92 5.40
CA ALA A 80 -3.19 -14.88 6.14
C ALA A 80 -2.62 -13.47 6.21
N LEU A 81 -2.53 -12.77 5.08
CA LEU A 81 -2.00 -11.40 5.02
C LEU A 81 -2.89 -10.40 5.74
N THR A 82 -4.22 -10.55 5.66
CA THR A 82 -5.16 -9.72 6.40
C THR A 82 -4.95 -9.86 7.91
N ALA A 83 -4.84 -11.10 8.41
CA ALA A 83 -4.59 -11.37 9.83
C ALA A 83 -3.22 -10.85 10.29
N GLU A 84 -2.20 -10.94 9.45
CA GLU A 84 -0.86 -10.41 9.74
C GLU A 84 -0.88 -8.88 9.87
N LEU A 85 -1.52 -8.18 8.93
CA LEU A 85 -1.66 -6.73 8.96
C LEU A 85 -2.47 -6.27 10.17
N GLU A 86 -3.59 -6.94 10.48
CA GLU A 86 -4.38 -6.66 11.69
C GLU A 86 -3.54 -6.83 12.96
N SER A 87 -2.76 -7.90 13.05
CA SER A 87 -1.86 -8.17 14.17
C SER A 87 -0.74 -7.14 14.29
N ALA A 88 -0.31 -6.55 13.18
CA ALA A 88 0.65 -5.45 13.12
C ALA A 88 0.02 -4.08 13.45
N GLY A 89 -1.29 -4.02 13.70
CA GLY A 89 -2.01 -2.82 14.12
C GLY A 89 -2.66 -2.01 13.00
N TYR A 90 -2.73 -2.55 11.78
CA TYR A 90 -3.46 -1.91 10.67
C TYR A 90 -4.96 -2.22 10.76
N GLU A 91 -5.78 -1.23 10.47
CA GLU A 91 -7.23 -1.36 10.53
C GLU A 91 -7.76 -2.16 9.34
N VAL A 92 -8.49 -3.24 9.61
CA VAL A 92 -9.27 -3.97 8.61
C VAL A 92 -10.61 -3.26 8.43
N VAL A 93 -10.79 -2.58 7.32
CA VAL A 93 -12.03 -1.86 6.99
C VAL A 93 -13.13 -2.84 6.60
N ASN A 94 -12.75 -3.90 5.87
CA ASN A 94 -13.71 -4.84 5.27
C ASN A 94 -13.03 -6.16 4.90
N GLY A 95 -13.76 -7.27 5.06
CA GLY A 95 -13.30 -8.61 4.68
C GLY A 95 -12.45 -9.32 5.75
N PRO A 96 -11.81 -10.46 5.41
CA PRO A 96 -11.93 -11.17 4.12
C PRO A 96 -13.35 -11.64 3.80
N ARG A 97 -13.81 -11.47 2.58
CA ARG A 97 -15.14 -11.87 2.13
C ARG A 97 -15.20 -12.06 0.61
N THR A 98 -16.20 -12.77 0.14
CA THR A 98 -16.57 -12.74 -1.29
C THR A 98 -17.49 -11.55 -1.55
N THR A 99 -17.14 -10.72 -2.52
CA THR A 99 -17.91 -9.56 -2.97
C THR A 99 -19.10 -9.98 -3.85
N GLY A 100 -20.01 -9.04 -4.13
CA GLY A 100 -21.18 -9.30 -4.98
C GLY A 100 -20.83 -9.60 -6.44
N ASP A 101 -19.66 -9.21 -6.91
CA ASP A 101 -19.10 -9.49 -8.23
C ASP A 101 -18.14 -10.70 -8.25
N GLY A 102 -17.96 -11.36 -7.10
CA GLY A 102 -17.35 -12.68 -6.99
C GLY A 102 -15.87 -12.71 -6.60
N TYR A 103 -15.23 -11.55 -6.36
CA TYR A 103 -13.86 -11.49 -5.86
C TYR A 103 -13.78 -11.83 -4.38
N TYR A 104 -12.70 -12.51 -3.98
CA TYR A 104 -12.38 -12.73 -2.58
C TYR A 104 -11.31 -11.75 -2.15
N GLU A 105 -11.65 -10.88 -1.20
CA GLU A 105 -10.81 -9.73 -0.87
C GLU A 105 -10.97 -9.26 0.57
N SER A 106 -10.01 -8.45 1.01
CA SER A 106 -10.11 -7.58 2.19
C SER A 106 -9.61 -6.17 1.86
N CYS A 107 -10.05 -5.19 2.64
CA CYS A 107 -9.59 -3.81 2.52
C CYS A 107 -8.97 -3.35 3.85
N ILE A 108 -7.80 -2.76 3.78
CA ILE A 108 -6.98 -2.35 4.92
C ILE A 108 -6.69 -0.85 4.84
N VAL A 109 -6.75 -0.14 5.96
CA VAL A 109 -6.13 1.18 6.09
C VAL A 109 -4.64 0.96 6.33
N ALA A 110 -3.87 1.10 5.28
CA ALA A 110 -2.43 0.87 5.27
C ALA A 110 -1.64 2.11 5.67
N ILE A 111 -0.38 2.15 5.26
CA ILE A 111 0.55 3.22 5.62
C ILE A 111 -0.01 4.61 5.31
N GLU A 112 0.08 5.52 6.29
CA GLU A 112 -0.39 6.91 6.24
C GLU A 112 -1.85 7.08 5.82
N GLY A 113 -2.74 6.15 6.22
CA GLY A 113 -4.18 6.22 5.93
C GLY A 113 -4.55 5.96 4.46
N ASN A 114 -3.63 5.44 3.66
CA ASN A 114 -3.93 4.99 2.31
C ASN A 114 -4.57 3.60 2.35
N GLN A 115 -5.65 3.42 1.60
CA GLN A 115 -6.29 2.11 1.53
C GLN A 115 -5.57 1.21 0.54
N ILE A 116 -5.43 -0.05 0.90
CA ILE A 116 -5.07 -1.14 0.00
C ILE A 116 -6.16 -2.21 0.03
N GLU A 117 -6.36 -2.87 -1.09
CA GLU A 117 -7.18 -4.05 -1.23
C GLU A 117 -6.26 -5.25 -1.47
N ILE A 118 -6.53 -6.34 -0.76
CA ILE A 118 -5.83 -7.61 -0.89
C ILE A 118 -6.82 -8.58 -1.53
N THR A 119 -6.51 -9.08 -2.71
CA THR A 119 -7.42 -9.94 -3.49
C THR A 119 -6.71 -11.20 -3.98
N GLU A 120 -7.50 -12.27 -4.28
CA GLU A 120 -6.97 -13.49 -4.88
C GLU A 120 -6.57 -13.33 -6.35
#